data_2f6ba8d2593bd0b7468684f7e7cb38c0
#
_entry.id   2f6ba8d2593bd0b7468684f7e7cb38c0
#
_cell.length_a   1.000
_cell.length_b   1.000
_cell.length_c   1.000
_cell.angle_alpha   90.00
_cell.angle_beta   90.00
_cell.angle_gamma   90.00
#
_symmetry.space_group_name_H-M   'P 1'
#
loop_
_entity.id
_entity.type
_entity.pdbx_description
1 polymer ?
#
loop_
_entity_poly.entity_id
_entity_poly.type
_entity_poly.pdbx_seq_one_letter_code
_entity_poly.pdbx_strand_id
1 'polypeptide(L)'
;MGKISTFDDWTDYFRQWRNDIGLDTSKFDDYKFEVKFGAVPSDVIEFGDYAGRPKWETVLQIPDQRVRDSLLHLITYQGDTEFASVEQQRNLFNTAPTNYDLQSAVKIMREEMRHGTQMSYLLVKYFGSSGKLEAQKLLERRAFDNSRLLGAFNQDVQDWLDFYCYTELVDRDGKYQLTMLNHSGFKPLASSMTPMLQEEFYHLLTGHTGLSRVLKAGKVPVELIQKHVNKWFSVALDLFGVDASSSAYWFYVWGLKGRYDEGKTGVPADRDRLNELARQHYEKEVVGLMEALNKLIPENQPKLKLPDLKFHRSIGEFAGKTYSTHGELLSSEAYAKHLEQVLPNEADKAALAQIFKEPDWVLAV
;
A
#
# COMPACT_ATOMS: atom_id res chain seq x y z
N MET A 1 -18.43 -19.21 -14.21
CA MET A 1 -18.83 -17.88 -13.70
C MET A 1 -19.33 -17.00 -14.84
N GLY A 2 -20.45 -16.28 -14.64
CA GLY A 2 -20.96 -15.32 -15.63
C GLY A 2 -19.99 -14.16 -15.79
N LYS A 3 -19.87 -13.61 -17.00
CA LYS A 3 -19.10 -12.39 -17.22
C LYS A 3 -19.79 -11.21 -16.51
N ILE A 4 -19.02 -10.39 -15.79
CA ILE A 4 -19.49 -9.13 -15.21
C ILE A 4 -19.95 -8.22 -16.36
N SER A 5 -21.22 -7.82 -16.36
CA SER A 5 -21.83 -6.94 -17.37
C SER A 5 -22.19 -5.58 -16.82
N THR A 6 -22.53 -5.52 -15.54
CA THR A 6 -22.91 -4.31 -14.80
C THR A 6 -22.08 -4.17 -13.53
N PHE A 7 -22.19 -3.05 -12.84
CA PHE A 7 -21.60 -2.89 -11.51
C PHE A 7 -22.33 -3.72 -10.45
N ASP A 8 -23.61 -3.99 -10.63
CA ASP A 8 -24.37 -4.88 -9.72
C ASP A 8 -23.86 -6.32 -9.83
N ASP A 9 -23.59 -6.84 -11.04
CA ASP A 9 -22.95 -8.14 -11.22
C ASP A 9 -21.60 -8.20 -10.51
N TRP A 10 -20.83 -7.10 -10.56
CA TRP A 10 -19.56 -7.00 -9.88
C TRP A 10 -19.74 -7.05 -8.36
N THR A 11 -20.76 -6.38 -7.80
CA THR A 11 -21.01 -6.41 -6.34
C THR A 11 -21.39 -7.81 -5.85
N ASP A 12 -22.11 -8.58 -6.65
CA ASP A 12 -22.42 -9.98 -6.33
C ASP A 12 -21.16 -10.85 -6.36
N TYR A 13 -20.29 -10.62 -7.34
CA TYR A 13 -19.01 -11.30 -7.43
C TYR A 13 -18.07 -10.93 -6.26
N PHE A 14 -18.06 -9.67 -5.84
CA PHE A 14 -17.33 -9.23 -4.66
C PHE A 14 -17.85 -9.92 -3.36
N ARG A 15 -19.16 -10.08 -3.19
CA ARG A 15 -19.71 -10.81 -2.04
C ARG A 15 -19.21 -12.26 -2.00
N GLN A 16 -19.13 -12.92 -3.16
CA GLN A 16 -18.55 -14.25 -3.28
C GLN A 16 -17.05 -14.23 -2.96
N TRP A 17 -16.29 -13.27 -3.51
CA TRP A 17 -14.86 -13.13 -3.27
C TRP A 17 -14.50 -13.06 -1.78
N ARG A 18 -15.25 -12.31 -0.96
CA ARG A 18 -15.01 -12.25 0.49
C ARG A 18 -15.06 -13.64 1.15
N ASN A 19 -15.98 -14.49 0.73
CA ASN A 19 -16.05 -15.85 1.22
C ASN A 19 -14.88 -16.70 0.68
N ASP A 20 -14.55 -16.55 -0.60
CA ASP A 20 -13.50 -17.33 -1.28
C ASP A 20 -12.11 -17.07 -0.68
N ILE A 21 -11.83 -15.86 -0.20
CA ILE A 21 -10.58 -15.54 0.51
C ILE A 21 -10.61 -15.95 1.99
N GLY A 22 -11.74 -16.46 2.52
CA GLY A 22 -11.89 -16.85 3.91
C GLY A 22 -12.02 -15.67 4.89
N LEU A 23 -12.51 -14.51 4.43
CA LEU A 23 -12.77 -13.37 5.30
C LEU A 23 -13.97 -13.68 6.24
N ASP A 24 -13.85 -13.34 7.52
CA ASP A 24 -14.99 -13.37 8.45
C ASP A 24 -15.99 -12.26 8.10
N THR A 25 -16.94 -12.60 7.22
CA THR A 25 -17.92 -11.66 6.70
C THR A 25 -18.89 -11.13 7.77
N SER A 26 -19.03 -11.80 8.92
CA SER A 26 -19.90 -11.35 10.02
C SER A 26 -19.50 -9.97 10.59
N LYS A 27 -18.25 -9.57 10.40
CA LYS A 27 -17.74 -8.24 10.78
C LYS A 27 -18.16 -7.13 9.81
N PHE A 28 -18.77 -7.48 8.67
CA PHE A 28 -19.05 -6.60 7.54
C PHE A 28 -20.50 -6.74 7.03
N ASP A 29 -21.45 -7.20 7.85
CA ASP A 29 -22.85 -7.38 7.47
C ASP A 29 -23.50 -6.08 7.00
N ASP A 30 -23.06 -4.94 7.56
CA ASP A 30 -23.51 -3.60 7.21
C ASP A 30 -22.68 -2.91 6.12
N TYR A 31 -21.77 -3.65 5.45
CA TYR A 31 -20.90 -3.08 4.41
C TYR A 31 -21.73 -2.54 3.24
N LYS A 32 -21.45 -1.29 2.87
CA LYS A 32 -22.10 -0.61 1.74
C LYS A 32 -21.11 -0.37 0.61
N PHE A 33 -21.57 -0.62 -0.62
CA PHE A 33 -20.82 -0.32 -1.83
C PHE A 33 -20.88 1.18 -2.15
N GLU A 34 -20.11 1.96 -1.40
CA GLU A 34 -20.10 3.41 -1.54
C GLU A 34 -19.00 3.86 -2.51
N VAL A 35 -19.39 4.74 -3.42
CA VAL A 35 -18.48 5.45 -4.33
C VAL A 35 -18.46 6.92 -3.91
N LYS A 36 -17.26 7.42 -3.57
CA LYS A 36 -17.09 8.78 -3.06
C LYS A 36 -16.19 9.59 -4.01
N PHE A 37 -16.59 10.81 -4.25
CA PHE A 37 -15.80 11.78 -5.02
C PHE A 37 -15.61 13.04 -4.17
N GLY A 38 -14.37 13.54 -4.12
CA GLY A 38 -14.01 14.77 -3.41
C GLY A 38 -13.56 15.87 -4.36
N ALA A 39 -13.09 16.96 -3.79
CA ALA A 39 -12.49 18.06 -4.55
C ALA A 39 -11.19 17.61 -5.21
N VAL A 40 -10.89 18.19 -6.38
CA VAL A 40 -9.60 18.03 -7.07
C VAL A 40 -8.74 19.28 -6.86
N PRO A 41 -7.40 19.16 -6.88
CA PRO A 41 -6.51 20.33 -6.72
C PRO A 41 -6.68 21.37 -7.81
N SER A 42 -7.02 20.95 -9.02
CA SER A 42 -7.21 21.80 -10.21
C SER A 42 -8.24 21.20 -11.16
N ASP A 43 -9.01 22.05 -11.86
CA ASP A 43 -9.90 21.62 -12.95
C ASP A 43 -9.17 21.47 -14.30
N VAL A 44 -7.90 21.88 -14.38
CA VAL A 44 -7.04 21.68 -15.53
C VAL A 44 -5.98 20.63 -15.26
N ILE A 45 -5.47 20.00 -16.31
CA ILE A 45 -4.31 19.11 -16.23
C ILE A 45 -3.08 19.97 -15.96
N GLU A 46 -2.37 19.66 -14.89
CA GLU A 46 -1.32 20.54 -14.35
C GLU A 46 0.07 20.27 -14.97
N PHE A 47 0.27 19.10 -15.60
CA PHE A 47 1.59 18.64 -16.07
C PHE A 47 1.45 17.78 -17.34
N GLY A 48 2.59 17.46 -17.96
CA GLY A 48 2.67 16.61 -19.15
C GLY A 48 2.26 17.33 -20.43
N ASP A 49 2.06 16.56 -21.50
CA ASP A 49 1.78 17.08 -22.84
C ASP A 49 0.37 17.68 -22.98
N TYR A 50 -0.50 17.39 -22.05
CA TYR A 50 -1.86 17.92 -22.00
C TYR A 50 -2.04 19.05 -20.97
N ALA A 51 -0.96 19.56 -20.39
CA ALA A 51 -1.02 20.64 -19.42
C ALA A 51 -1.81 21.87 -19.92
N GLY A 52 -2.60 22.48 -19.04
CA GLY A 52 -3.48 23.61 -19.34
C GLY A 52 -4.82 23.25 -19.97
N ARG A 53 -5.04 22.00 -20.36
CA ARG A 53 -6.35 21.54 -20.86
C ARG A 53 -7.27 21.17 -19.71
N PRO A 54 -8.60 21.30 -19.87
CA PRO A 54 -9.54 20.78 -18.87
C PRO A 54 -9.31 19.29 -18.60
N LYS A 55 -9.48 18.86 -17.34
CA LYS A 55 -9.43 17.44 -16.99
C LYS A 55 -10.52 16.66 -17.72
N TRP A 56 -10.23 15.43 -18.11
CA TRP A 56 -11.17 14.54 -18.78
C TRP A 56 -12.21 13.99 -17.80
N GLU A 57 -13.48 14.16 -18.12
CA GLU A 57 -14.61 13.61 -17.35
C GLU A 57 -14.96 12.17 -17.79
N THR A 58 -14.60 11.79 -19.01
CA THR A 58 -14.81 10.45 -19.57
C THR A 58 -13.59 10.02 -20.38
N VAL A 59 -13.40 8.71 -20.54
CA VAL A 59 -12.30 8.18 -21.39
C VAL A 59 -12.46 8.55 -22.86
N LEU A 60 -13.67 8.85 -23.32
CA LEU A 60 -13.92 9.27 -24.72
C LEU A 60 -13.35 10.66 -25.03
N GLN A 61 -13.13 11.50 -24.03
CA GLN A 61 -12.49 12.80 -24.18
C GLN A 61 -10.96 12.70 -24.33
N ILE A 62 -10.38 11.57 -23.95
CA ILE A 62 -8.94 11.32 -24.07
C ILE A 62 -8.63 11.05 -25.55
N PRO A 63 -7.79 11.86 -26.22
CA PRO A 63 -7.63 11.80 -27.66
C PRO A 63 -6.85 10.57 -28.15
N ASP A 64 -5.93 10.03 -27.35
CA ASP A 64 -5.01 8.95 -27.74
C ASP A 64 -5.38 7.64 -27.01
N GLN A 65 -5.51 6.55 -27.80
CA GLN A 65 -5.82 5.22 -27.25
C GLN A 65 -4.76 4.73 -26.27
N ARG A 66 -3.49 5.04 -26.49
CA ARG A 66 -2.39 4.65 -25.59
C ARG A 66 -2.54 5.25 -24.19
N VAL A 67 -3.04 6.49 -24.13
CA VAL A 67 -3.35 7.18 -22.84
C VAL A 67 -4.51 6.48 -22.16
N ARG A 68 -5.54 6.07 -22.90
CA ARG A 68 -6.69 5.31 -22.35
C ARG A 68 -6.26 3.96 -21.79
N ASP A 69 -5.40 3.23 -22.52
CA ASP A 69 -4.90 1.93 -22.10
C ASP A 69 -4.00 2.07 -20.86
N SER A 70 -3.15 3.08 -20.82
CA SER A 70 -2.31 3.37 -19.65
C SER A 70 -3.12 3.78 -18.42
N LEU A 71 -4.18 4.56 -18.62
CA LEU A 71 -5.11 4.91 -17.53
C LEU A 71 -5.86 3.67 -17.00
N LEU A 72 -6.30 2.78 -17.88
CA LEU A 72 -6.90 1.50 -17.50
C LEU A 72 -5.95 0.71 -16.58
N HIS A 73 -4.69 0.56 -17.00
CA HIS A 73 -3.68 -0.14 -16.22
C HIS A 73 -3.42 0.54 -14.87
N LEU A 74 -3.31 1.87 -14.85
CA LEU A 74 -3.05 2.63 -13.62
C LEU A 74 -4.17 2.41 -12.59
N ILE A 75 -5.44 2.46 -13.01
CA ILE A 75 -6.59 2.18 -12.13
C ILE A 75 -6.61 0.71 -11.70
N THR A 76 -6.22 -0.21 -12.60
CA THR A 76 -6.13 -1.63 -12.28
C THR A 76 -5.05 -1.91 -11.22
N TYR A 77 -3.87 -1.29 -11.33
CA TYR A 77 -2.82 -1.40 -10.31
C TYR A 77 -3.31 -0.92 -8.95
N GLN A 78 -3.93 0.26 -8.90
CA GLN A 78 -4.47 0.79 -7.65
C GLN A 78 -5.55 -0.12 -7.07
N GLY A 79 -6.49 -0.60 -7.88
CA GLY A 79 -7.54 -1.51 -7.40
C GLY A 79 -7.01 -2.86 -6.91
N ASP A 80 -5.91 -3.36 -7.48
CA ASP A 80 -5.29 -4.63 -7.06
C ASP A 80 -4.64 -4.52 -5.67
N THR A 81 -4.01 -3.38 -5.36
CA THR A 81 -3.39 -3.14 -4.04
C THR A 81 -4.42 -3.15 -2.92
N GLU A 82 -5.58 -2.54 -3.13
CA GLU A 82 -6.66 -2.46 -2.14
C GLU A 82 -7.21 -3.84 -1.76
N PHE A 83 -7.54 -4.67 -2.76
CA PHE A 83 -8.01 -6.03 -2.49
C PHE A 83 -6.93 -6.94 -1.93
N ALA A 84 -5.68 -6.73 -2.32
CA ALA A 84 -4.56 -7.46 -1.77
C ALA A 84 -4.36 -7.16 -0.27
N SER A 85 -4.48 -5.91 0.15
CA SER A 85 -4.41 -5.49 1.56
C SER A 85 -5.46 -6.24 2.40
N VAL A 86 -6.71 -6.30 1.94
CA VAL A 86 -7.78 -7.06 2.61
C VAL A 86 -7.42 -8.55 2.73
N GLU A 87 -6.93 -9.15 1.63
CA GLU A 87 -6.56 -10.56 1.61
C GLU A 87 -5.42 -10.87 2.59
N GLN A 88 -4.40 -10.02 2.64
CA GLN A 88 -3.26 -10.17 3.55
C GLN A 88 -3.68 -10.11 5.03
N GLN A 89 -4.62 -9.26 5.38
CA GLN A 89 -5.02 -8.98 6.76
C GLN A 89 -6.19 -9.86 7.26
N ARG A 90 -6.84 -10.65 6.41
CA ARG A 90 -8.09 -11.37 6.68
C ARG A 90 -8.11 -12.27 7.93
N ASN A 91 -6.95 -12.76 8.35
CA ASN A 91 -6.83 -13.72 9.46
C ASN A 91 -6.60 -13.05 10.84
N LEU A 92 -6.46 -11.72 10.92
CA LEU A 92 -6.07 -11.02 12.14
C LEU A 92 -7.18 -10.94 13.20
N PHE A 93 -8.45 -11.05 12.82
CA PHE A 93 -9.56 -10.80 13.73
C PHE A 93 -9.60 -11.72 14.95
N ASN A 94 -9.26 -13.00 14.76
CA ASN A 94 -9.30 -14.00 15.83
C ASN A 94 -8.14 -13.90 16.83
N THR A 95 -7.13 -13.09 16.52
CA THR A 95 -5.90 -12.92 17.32
C THR A 95 -5.71 -11.49 17.80
N ALA A 96 -6.74 -10.65 17.69
CA ALA A 96 -6.67 -9.25 18.07
C ALA A 96 -6.29 -9.09 19.57
N PRO A 97 -5.24 -8.32 19.88
CA PRO A 97 -4.75 -8.21 21.25
C PRO A 97 -5.73 -7.47 22.15
N THR A 98 -6.50 -6.54 21.61
CA THR A 98 -7.55 -5.80 22.33
C THR A 98 -8.77 -5.59 21.45
N ASN A 99 -9.90 -5.22 22.05
CA ASN A 99 -11.08 -4.84 21.26
C ASN A 99 -10.85 -3.58 20.42
N TYR A 100 -10.01 -2.67 20.87
CA TYR A 100 -9.61 -1.50 20.10
C TYR A 100 -8.90 -1.91 18.80
N ASP A 101 -7.96 -2.84 18.87
CA ASP A 101 -7.22 -3.33 17.72
C ASP A 101 -8.15 -4.08 16.74
N LEU A 102 -9.05 -4.90 17.26
CA LEU A 102 -10.07 -5.55 16.45
C LEU A 102 -10.92 -4.54 15.68
N GLN A 103 -11.44 -3.52 16.36
CA GLN A 103 -12.25 -2.47 15.70
C GLN A 103 -11.44 -1.67 14.69
N SER A 104 -10.16 -1.41 14.98
CA SER A 104 -9.25 -0.72 14.04
C SER A 104 -9.02 -1.55 12.77
N ALA A 105 -8.73 -2.83 12.89
CA ALA A 105 -8.55 -3.71 11.72
C ALA A 105 -9.85 -3.84 10.90
N VAL A 106 -11.01 -3.99 11.56
CA VAL A 106 -12.31 -4.03 10.87
C VAL A 106 -12.57 -2.74 10.11
N LYS A 107 -12.26 -1.58 10.70
CA LYS A 107 -12.42 -0.28 10.05
C LYS A 107 -11.48 -0.16 8.85
N ILE A 108 -10.18 -0.46 9.00
CA ILE A 108 -9.19 -0.41 7.92
C ILE A 108 -9.64 -1.31 6.76
N MET A 109 -9.95 -2.56 7.01
CA MET A 109 -10.41 -3.46 5.95
C MET A 109 -11.69 -3.01 5.26
N ARG A 110 -12.60 -2.36 5.99
CA ARG A 110 -13.81 -1.77 5.39
C ARG A 110 -13.46 -0.64 4.43
N GLU A 111 -12.52 0.20 4.80
CA GLU A 111 -12.03 1.30 3.99
C GLU A 111 -11.27 0.78 2.75
N GLU A 112 -10.39 -0.23 2.90
CA GLU A 112 -9.70 -0.91 1.80
C GLU A 112 -10.68 -1.56 0.80
N MET A 113 -11.70 -2.27 1.30
CA MET A 113 -12.77 -2.80 0.44
C MET A 113 -13.50 -1.68 -0.31
N ARG A 114 -13.72 -0.53 0.32
CA ARG A 114 -14.33 0.63 -0.33
C ARG A 114 -13.40 1.23 -1.39
N HIS A 115 -12.09 1.32 -1.12
CA HIS A 115 -11.08 1.79 -2.09
C HIS A 115 -11.07 0.89 -3.34
N GLY A 116 -11.02 -0.42 -3.15
CA GLY A 116 -11.10 -1.39 -4.24
C GLY A 116 -12.45 -1.32 -5.01
N THR A 117 -13.58 -1.09 -4.29
CA THR A 117 -14.89 -0.84 -4.88
C THR A 117 -14.88 0.42 -5.75
N GLN A 118 -14.25 1.50 -5.28
CA GLN A 118 -14.09 2.76 -6.02
C GLN A 118 -13.36 2.54 -7.35
N MET A 119 -12.23 1.84 -7.33
CA MET A 119 -11.44 1.55 -8.53
C MET A 119 -12.21 0.63 -9.50
N SER A 120 -12.87 -0.40 -8.98
CA SER A 120 -13.71 -1.30 -9.78
C SER A 120 -14.89 -0.57 -10.44
N TYR A 121 -15.52 0.37 -9.72
CA TYR A 121 -16.55 1.22 -10.28
C TYR A 121 -16.04 2.06 -11.46
N LEU A 122 -14.85 2.68 -11.32
CA LEU A 122 -14.26 3.45 -12.42
C LEU A 122 -14.00 2.55 -13.65
N LEU A 123 -13.46 1.36 -13.44
CA LEU A 123 -13.20 0.38 -14.50
C LEU A 123 -14.50 -0.01 -15.23
N VAL A 124 -15.52 -0.42 -14.48
CA VAL A 124 -16.81 -0.88 -15.07
C VAL A 124 -17.53 0.25 -15.78
N LYS A 125 -17.54 1.46 -15.19
CA LYS A 125 -18.28 2.61 -15.70
C LYS A 125 -17.67 3.21 -16.96
N TYR A 126 -16.35 3.34 -17.01
CA TYR A 126 -15.70 4.18 -18.02
C TYR A 126 -14.98 3.41 -19.13
N PHE A 127 -14.59 2.13 -18.92
CA PHE A 127 -13.72 1.41 -19.85
C PHE A 127 -14.39 0.26 -20.61
N GLY A 128 -15.72 0.22 -20.63
CA GLY A 128 -16.46 -0.77 -21.41
C GLY A 128 -16.09 -2.22 -21.06
N SER A 129 -15.96 -3.07 -22.07
CA SER A 129 -15.66 -4.49 -21.85
C SER A 129 -14.29 -4.74 -21.25
N SER A 130 -13.28 -3.95 -21.59
CA SER A 130 -11.93 -4.07 -21.02
C SER A 130 -11.94 -3.75 -19.52
N GLY A 131 -12.63 -2.68 -19.12
CA GLY A 131 -12.75 -2.33 -17.70
C GLY A 131 -13.50 -3.37 -16.89
N LYS A 132 -14.58 -3.92 -17.43
CA LYS A 132 -15.35 -5.01 -16.79
C LYS A 132 -14.48 -6.27 -16.57
N LEU A 133 -13.67 -6.62 -17.57
CA LEU A 133 -12.74 -7.73 -17.48
C LEU A 133 -11.67 -7.50 -16.38
N GLU A 134 -11.08 -6.31 -16.36
CA GLU A 134 -10.07 -6.01 -15.33
C GLU A 134 -10.69 -5.94 -13.92
N ALA A 135 -11.88 -5.35 -13.76
CA ALA A 135 -12.60 -5.34 -12.49
C ALA A 135 -12.92 -6.76 -11.97
N GLN A 136 -13.21 -7.71 -12.87
CA GLN A 136 -13.36 -9.12 -12.53
C GLN A 136 -12.03 -9.73 -12.08
N LYS A 137 -10.95 -9.51 -12.85
CA LYS A 137 -9.61 -10.03 -12.53
C LYS A 137 -9.08 -9.53 -11.18
N LEU A 138 -9.43 -8.32 -10.75
CA LEU A 138 -9.07 -7.82 -9.41
C LEU A 138 -9.54 -8.77 -8.31
N LEU A 139 -10.72 -9.37 -8.47
CA LEU A 139 -11.29 -10.33 -7.53
C LEU A 139 -10.87 -11.79 -7.79
N GLU A 140 -10.19 -12.08 -8.89
CA GLU A 140 -9.67 -13.41 -9.22
C GLU A 140 -8.22 -13.61 -8.76
N ARG A 141 -7.43 -12.54 -8.70
CA ARG A 141 -6.03 -12.60 -8.24
C ARG A 141 -5.95 -12.95 -6.76
N ARG A 142 -4.88 -13.66 -6.39
CA ARG A 142 -4.63 -14.12 -5.01
C ARG A 142 -3.16 -13.91 -4.63
N ALA A 143 -2.92 -13.45 -3.41
CA ALA A 143 -1.58 -13.32 -2.85
C ALA A 143 -0.92 -14.70 -2.67
N PHE A 144 -1.68 -15.69 -2.22
CA PHE A 144 -1.15 -17.04 -1.94
C PHE A 144 -0.70 -17.84 -3.18
N ASP A 145 -1.11 -17.43 -4.38
CA ASP A 145 -0.62 -18.02 -5.64
C ASP A 145 0.30 -17.07 -6.43
N ASN A 146 0.76 -15.99 -5.80
CA ASN A 146 1.63 -14.97 -6.38
C ASN A 146 1.04 -14.27 -7.61
N SER A 147 -0.28 -14.12 -7.69
CA SER A 147 -0.94 -13.51 -8.84
C SER A 147 -1.29 -12.03 -8.68
N ARG A 148 -1.02 -11.41 -7.53
CA ARG A 148 -1.12 -9.96 -7.35
C ARG A 148 -0.12 -9.23 -8.23
N LEU A 149 -0.51 -8.09 -8.78
CA LEU A 149 0.28 -7.35 -9.77
C LEU A 149 1.61 -6.81 -9.23
N LEU A 150 1.62 -6.39 -7.98
CA LEU A 150 2.83 -5.91 -7.31
C LEU A 150 3.32 -6.97 -6.32
N GLY A 151 4.60 -7.35 -6.42
CA GLY A 151 5.20 -8.41 -5.62
C GLY A 151 5.09 -8.20 -4.11
N ALA A 152 5.07 -6.95 -3.66
CA ALA A 152 4.85 -6.56 -2.27
C ALA A 152 3.56 -7.15 -1.68
N PHE A 153 2.51 -7.24 -2.48
CA PHE A 153 1.20 -7.73 -2.06
C PHE A 153 1.01 -9.25 -2.19
N ASN A 154 2.04 -9.97 -2.60
CA ASN A 154 2.11 -11.43 -2.53
C ASN A 154 2.78 -11.93 -1.23
N GLN A 155 3.08 -11.04 -0.29
CA GLN A 155 3.64 -11.39 1.01
C GLN A 155 2.56 -11.46 2.09
N ASP A 156 2.73 -12.37 3.05
CA ASP A 156 1.76 -12.54 4.14
C ASP A 156 1.96 -11.51 5.26
N VAL A 157 0.83 -11.00 5.77
CA VAL A 157 0.71 -10.37 7.09
C VAL A 157 0.26 -11.46 8.07
N GLN A 158 1.20 -11.99 8.85
CA GLN A 158 0.98 -13.23 9.61
C GLN A 158 0.42 -12.99 11.01
N ASP A 159 0.76 -11.87 11.61
CA ASP A 159 0.39 -11.52 12.98
C ASP A 159 0.23 -10.00 13.17
N TRP A 160 -0.07 -9.60 14.40
CA TRP A 160 -0.31 -8.20 14.73
C TRP A 160 0.95 -7.34 14.73
N LEU A 161 2.14 -7.89 14.93
CA LEU A 161 3.38 -7.13 14.79
C LEU A 161 3.67 -6.86 13.31
N ASP A 162 3.46 -7.86 12.43
CA ASP A 162 3.46 -7.67 10.98
C ASP A 162 2.46 -6.58 10.57
N PHE A 163 1.24 -6.64 11.08
CA PHE A 163 0.19 -5.66 10.78
C PHE A 163 0.58 -4.23 11.16
N TYR A 164 1.09 -4.02 12.35
CA TYR A 164 1.51 -2.67 12.76
C TYR A 164 2.69 -2.17 11.92
N CYS A 165 3.67 -3.02 11.60
CA CYS A 165 4.79 -2.63 10.74
C CYS A 165 4.35 -2.42 9.28
N TYR A 166 3.46 -3.26 8.76
CA TYR A 166 2.87 -3.10 7.43
C TYR A 166 2.14 -1.77 7.31
N THR A 167 1.23 -1.49 8.24
CA THR A 167 0.43 -0.25 8.23
C THR A 167 1.30 0.99 8.46
N GLU A 168 2.35 0.89 9.28
CA GLU A 168 3.31 1.99 9.49
C GLU A 168 4.14 2.29 8.24
N LEU A 169 4.51 1.27 7.45
CA LEU A 169 5.50 1.40 6.38
C LEU A 169 4.89 1.25 4.99
N VAL A 170 4.05 0.24 4.74
CA VAL A 170 3.48 -0.06 3.42
C VAL A 170 2.27 0.83 3.12
N ASP A 171 1.29 0.93 4.01
CA ASP A 171 0.14 1.83 3.83
C ASP A 171 0.60 3.29 3.73
N ARG A 172 1.71 3.64 4.37
CA ARG A 172 2.32 4.96 4.23
C ARG A 172 2.76 5.29 2.81
N ASP A 173 3.23 4.31 2.02
CA ASP A 173 3.45 4.53 0.59
C ASP A 173 2.15 4.92 -0.11
N GLY A 174 1.02 4.30 0.25
CA GLY A 174 -0.31 4.62 -0.26
C GLY A 174 -0.64 6.12 -0.20
N LYS A 175 -0.34 6.79 0.92
CA LYS A 175 -0.48 8.24 1.05
C LYS A 175 0.22 9.02 -0.08
N TYR A 176 1.44 8.61 -0.44
CA TYR A 176 2.22 9.26 -1.51
C TYR A 176 1.63 8.94 -2.88
N GLN A 177 1.29 7.69 -3.14
CA GLN A 177 0.69 7.26 -4.40
C GLN A 177 -0.65 7.95 -4.65
N LEU A 178 -1.55 7.96 -3.67
CA LEU A 178 -2.85 8.62 -3.77
C LEU A 178 -2.72 10.14 -3.97
N THR A 179 -1.74 10.78 -3.30
CA THR A 179 -1.46 12.21 -3.53
C THR A 179 -1.05 12.46 -4.97
N MET A 180 -0.18 11.62 -5.56
CA MET A 180 0.25 11.73 -6.94
C MET A 180 -0.91 11.49 -7.92
N LEU A 181 -1.82 10.56 -7.62
CA LEU A 181 -3.02 10.27 -8.43
C LEU A 181 -4.09 11.35 -8.31
N ASN A 182 -4.14 12.11 -7.21
CA ASN A 182 -5.07 13.23 -7.03
C ASN A 182 -4.84 14.35 -8.07
N HIS A 183 -3.64 14.42 -8.65
CA HIS A 183 -3.32 15.32 -9.75
C HIS A 183 -3.66 14.78 -11.14
N SER A 184 -4.19 13.55 -11.25
CA SER A 184 -4.51 12.93 -12.54
C SER A 184 -5.37 13.84 -13.44
N GLY A 185 -5.05 13.86 -14.72
CA GLY A 185 -5.86 14.50 -15.75
C GLY A 185 -7.22 13.83 -15.99
N PHE A 186 -7.43 12.60 -15.51
CA PHE A 186 -8.73 11.96 -15.51
C PHE A 186 -9.49 12.29 -14.23
N LYS A 187 -10.45 13.21 -14.30
CA LYS A 187 -11.14 13.79 -13.14
C LYS A 187 -11.81 12.74 -12.23
N PRO A 188 -12.46 11.68 -12.75
CA PRO A 188 -13.03 10.66 -11.89
C PRO A 188 -11.99 9.93 -11.02
N LEU A 189 -10.77 9.68 -11.53
CA LEU A 189 -9.69 9.13 -10.72
C LEU A 189 -9.19 10.16 -9.70
N ALA A 190 -8.86 11.37 -10.15
CA ALA A 190 -8.35 12.43 -9.27
C ALA A 190 -9.31 12.72 -8.11
N SER A 191 -10.61 12.85 -8.39
CA SER A 191 -11.62 13.12 -7.36
C SER A 191 -11.90 11.94 -6.41
N SER A 192 -11.54 10.72 -6.81
CA SER A 192 -11.60 9.54 -5.92
C SER A 192 -10.54 9.57 -4.83
N MET A 193 -9.40 10.24 -5.07
CA MET A 193 -8.26 10.20 -4.15
C MET A 193 -8.48 10.99 -2.87
N THR A 194 -9.18 12.12 -2.91
CA THR A 194 -9.38 12.97 -1.72
C THR A 194 -10.08 12.24 -0.55
N PRO A 195 -11.22 11.54 -0.75
CA PRO A 195 -11.81 10.75 0.33
C PRO A 195 -10.93 9.55 0.75
N MET A 196 -10.19 8.93 -0.17
CA MET A 196 -9.26 7.86 0.18
C MET A 196 -8.13 8.38 1.07
N LEU A 197 -7.50 9.50 0.73
CA LEU A 197 -6.45 10.12 1.55
C LEU A 197 -6.93 10.49 2.97
N GLN A 198 -8.20 10.85 3.15
CA GLN A 198 -8.77 11.12 4.46
C GLN A 198 -8.90 9.84 5.31
N GLU A 199 -9.23 8.72 4.68
CA GLU A 199 -9.34 7.42 5.32
C GLU A 199 -7.94 6.85 5.65
N GLU A 200 -6.96 6.98 4.74
CA GLU A 200 -5.57 6.58 4.95
C GLU A 200 -4.92 7.19 6.20
N PHE A 201 -5.30 8.40 6.58
CA PHE A 201 -4.79 9.01 7.80
C PHE A 201 -5.03 8.14 9.05
N TYR A 202 -6.17 7.46 9.11
CA TYR A 202 -6.48 6.56 10.22
C TYR A 202 -5.62 5.29 10.18
N HIS A 203 -5.37 4.75 8.99
CA HIS A 203 -4.49 3.59 8.80
C HIS A 203 -3.09 3.89 9.36
N LEU A 204 -2.49 4.99 8.93
CA LEU A 204 -1.16 5.41 9.38
C LEU A 204 -1.08 5.63 10.89
N LEU A 205 -2.13 6.23 11.47
CA LEU A 205 -2.21 6.42 12.92
C LEU A 205 -2.27 5.07 13.66
N THR A 206 -2.99 4.09 13.12
CA THR A 206 -3.11 2.75 13.71
C THR A 206 -1.76 2.03 13.74
N GLY A 207 -0.98 2.07 12.67
CA GLY A 207 0.37 1.48 12.63
C GLY A 207 1.29 2.09 13.67
N HIS A 208 1.41 3.42 13.66
CA HIS A 208 2.30 4.15 14.57
C HIS A 208 1.92 3.98 16.05
N THR A 209 0.62 4.10 16.37
CA THR A 209 0.13 3.89 17.73
C THR A 209 0.29 2.43 18.17
N GLY A 210 0.07 1.47 17.29
CA GLY A 210 0.28 0.05 17.56
C GLY A 210 1.72 -0.24 17.97
N LEU A 211 2.69 0.16 17.15
CA LEU A 211 4.13 0.01 17.47
C LEU A 211 4.52 0.75 18.74
N SER A 212 3.99 1.96 18.95
CA SER A 212 4.25 2.73 20.18
C SER A 212 3.76 1.99 21.43
N ARG A 213 2.60 1.34 21.36
CA ARG A 213 2.01 0.57 22.46
C ARG A 213 2.78 -0.72 22.72
N VAL A 214 3.25 -1.41 21.68
CA VAL A 214 4.13 -2.59 21.77
C VAL A 214 5.44 -2.23 22.49
N LEU A 215 6.09 -1.14 22.04
CA LEU A 215 7.35 -0.68 22.63
C LEU A 215 7.19 -0.26 24.10
N LYS A 216 6.12 0.44 24.44
CA LYS A 216 5.82 0.84 25.82
C LYS A 216 5.50 -0.36 26.72
N ALA A 217 4.89 -1.41 26.20
CA ALA A 217 4.65 -2.65 26.92
C ALA A 217 5.95 -3.36 27.27
N GLY A 218 6.97 -3.26 26.41
CA GLY A 218 8.31 -3.78 26.64
C GLY A 218 8.43 -5.31 26.71
N LYS A 219 7.40 -6.04 26.24
CA LYS A 219 7.38 -7.51 26.26
C LYS A 219 7.91 -8.13 24.97
N VAL A 220 7.77 -7.44 23.85
CA VAL A 220 8.34 -7.86 22.58
C VAL A 220 9.78 -7.35 22.50
N PRO A 221 10.79 -8.22 22.33
CA PRO A 221 12.18 -7.81 22.13
C PRO A 221 12.33 -6.86 20.95
N VAL A 222 13.12 -5.81 21.10
CA VAL A 222 13.35 -4.80 20.06
C VAL A 222 13.93 -5.43 18.79
N GLU A 223 14.71 -6.49 18.93
CA GLU A 223 15.31 -7.24 17.82
C GLU A 223 14.25 -7.90 16.93
N LEU A 224 13.15 -8.39 17.51
CA LEU A 224 12.03 -8.95 16.75
C LEU A 224 11.28 -7.84 15.99
N ILE A 225 11.04 -6.69 16.64
CA ILE A 225 10.45 -5.53 15.98
C ILE A 225 11.35 -5.06 14.82
N GLN A 226 12.67 -5.02 15.04
CA GLN A 226 13.65 -4.65 14.02
C GLN A 226 13.57 -5.55 12.77
N LYS A 227 13.40 -6.85 12.94
CA LYS A 227 13.26 -7.79 11.81
C LYS A 227 12.02 -7.48 10.97
N HIS A 228 10.89 -7.12 11.60
CA HIS A 228 9.67 -6.73 10.90
C HIS A 228 9.83 -5.37 10.20
N VAL A 229 10.52 -4.42 10.83
CA VAL A 229 10.89 -3.15 10.18
C VAL A 229 11.76 -3.40 8.94
N ASN A 230 12.77 -4.28 9.02
CA ASN A 230 13.61 -4.63 7.87
C ASN A 230 12.79 -5.24 6.72
N LYS A 231 11.86 -6.16 7.04
CA LYS A 231 10.96 -6.77 6.06
C LYS A 231 10.12 -5.71 5.36
N TRP A 232 9.34 -4.95 6.10
CA TRP A 232 8.30 -4.09 5.53
C TRP A 232 8.83 -2.78 4.95
N PHE A 233 9.95 -2.25 5.44
CA PHE A 233 10.58 -1.09 4.82
C PHE A 233 11.10 -1.39 3.41
N SER A 234 11.78 -2.53 3.22
CA SER A 234 12.25 -2.94 1.89
C SER A 234 11.10 -3.16 0.91
N VAL A 235 10.01 -3.77 1.39
CA VAL A 235 8.77 -3.98 0.62
C VAL A 235 8.13 -2.64 0.22
N ALA A 236 8.03 -1.69 1.15
CA ALA A 236 7.45 -0.37 0.88
C ALA A 236 8.27 0.42 -0.15
N LEU A 237 9.60 0.33 -0.10
CA LEU A 237 10.46 0.98 -1.10
C LEU A 237 10.21 0.46 -2.52
N ASP A 238 9.84 -0.80 -2.67
CA ASP A 238 9.55 -1.39 -3.99
C ASP A 238 8.23 -0.89 -4.59
N LEU A 239 7.29 -0.40 -3.77
CA LEU A 239 6.01 0.12 -4.24
C LEU A 239 6.13 1.46 -4.98
N PHE A 240 7.19 2.24 -4.71
CA PHE A 240 7.41 3.49 -5.45
C PHE A 240 7.72 3.26 -6.93
N GLY A 241 8.20 2.08 -7.31
CA GLY A 241 8.63 1.82 -8.68
C GLY A 241 9.97 2.49 -9.00
N VAL A 242 10.29 2.57 -10.27
CA VAL A 242 11.53 3.20 -10.78
C VAL A 242 11.19 4.20 -11.88
N ASP A 243 11.82 5.38 -11.85
CA ASP A 243 11.59 6.45 -12.82
C ASP A 243 12.04 6.09 -14.23
N ALA A 244 13.05 5.23 -14.36
CA ALA A 244 13.49 4.71 -15.66
C ALA A 244 12.50 3.74 -16.32
N SER A 245 11.39 3.37 -15.67
CA SER A 245 10.37 2.54 -16.28
C SER A 245 9.56 3.31 -17.34
N SER A 246 9.20 2.64 -18.42
CA SER A 246 8.34 3.24 -19.45
C SER A 246 6.99 3.67 -18.88
N SER A 247 6.43 2.94 -17.92
CA SER A 247 5.16 3.27 -17.27
C SER A 247 5.24 4.58 -16.50
N ALA A 248 6.28 4.80 -15.67
CA ALA A 248 6.47 6.03 -14.94
C ALA A 248 6.58 7.23 -15.89
N TYR A 249 7.40 7.12 -16.93
CA TYR A 249 7.58 8.16 -17.94
C TYR A 249 6.25 8.53 -18.62
N TRP A 250 5.50 7.55 -19.14
CA TRP A 250 4.27 7.82 -19.87
C TRP A 250 3.12 8.27 -18.96
N PHE A 251 3.04 7.78 -17.72
CA PHE A 251 2.03 8.28 -16.77
C PHE A 251 2.22 9.77 -16.48
N TYR A 252 3.44 10.25 -16.38
CA TYR A 252 3.72 11.66 -16.18
C TYR A 252 3.50 12.47 -17.47
N VAL A 253 4.11 12.06 -18.58
CA VAL A 253 4.01 12.75 -19.88
C VAL A 253 2.57 12.93 -20.34
N TRP A 254 1.73 11.96 -20.07
CA TRP A 254 0.31 12.03 -20.44
C TRP A 254 -0.59 12.65 -19.37
N GLY A 255 -0.05 13.20 -18.32
CA GLY A 255 -0.84 13.86 -17.28
C GLY A 255 -1.71 12.91 -16.45
N LEU A 256 -1.33 11.61 -16.31
CA LEU A 256 -2.11 10.61 -15.60
C LEU A 256 -1.72 10.46 -14.13
N LYS A 257 -0.44 10.65 -13.80
CA LYS A 257 0.09 10.59 -12.44
C LYS A 257 1.11 11.72 -12.25
N GLY A 258 0.78 12.68 -11.38
CA GLY A 258 1.63 13.81 -11.06
C GLY A 258 2.74 13.46 -10.08
N ARG A 259 3.64 14.39 -9.83
CA ARG A 259 4.63 14.26 -8.76
C ARG A 259 3.98 14.54 -7.40
N TYR A 260 4.60 14.08 -6.34
CA TYR A 260 4.14 14.33 -4.97
C TYR A 260 4.04 15.82 -4.61
N ASP A 261 4.87 16.65 -5.21
CA ASP A 261 4.87 18.10 -5.05
C ASP A 261 4.23 18.88 -6.21
N GLU A 262 3.45 18.20 -7.06
CA GLU A 262 2.78 18.82 -8.21
C GLU A 262 1.87 19.97 -7.77
N GLY A 263 1.76 20.99 -8.61
CA GLY A 263 0.96 22.18 -8.30
C GLY A 263 1.54 23.14 -7.26
N LYS A 264 2.67 22.82 -6.62
CA LYS A 264 3.33 23.75 -5.68
C LYS A 264 4.07 24.84 -6.45
N THR A 265 3.92 26.07 -5.99
CA THR A 265 4.57 27.25 -6.60
C THR A 265 6.10 27.12 -6.56
N GLY A 266 6.75 27.40 -7.69
CA GLY A 266 8.20 27.42 -7.81
C GLY A 266 8.87 26.07 -7.99
N VAL A 267 8.09 24.98 -8.11
CA VAL A 267 8.64 23.66 -8.40
C VAL A 267 8.68 23.46 -9.93
N PRO A 268 9.87 23.25 -10.55
CA PRO A 268 9.98 23.00 -11.98
C PRO A 268 9.36 21.63 -12.34
N ALA A 269 8.76 21.54 -13.52
CA ALA A 269 8.38 20.24 -14.07
C ALA A 269 9.63 19.39 -14.32
N ASP A 270 9.70 18.22 -13.69
CA ASP A 270 10.82 17.30 -13.81
C ASP A 270 10.27 15.91 -14.16
N ARG A 271 10.37 15.55 -15.43
CA ARG A 271 9.83 14.29 -15.98
C ARG A 271 10.56 13.06 -15.48
N ASP A 272 11.80 13.23 -15.02
CA ASP A 272 12.71 12.14 -14.69
C ASP A 272 12.68 11.76 -13.19
N ARG A 273 11.90 12.47 -12.37
CA ARG A 273 11.89 12.31 -10.91
C ARG A 273 10.48 12.15 -10.32
N LEU A 274 9.65 11.32 -10.91
CA LEU A 274 8.29 11.07 -10.43
C LEU A 274 8.29 10.27 -9.12
N ASN A 275 8.78 9.04 -9.17
CA ASN A 275 8.74 8.09 -8.05
C ASN A 275 9.86 8.36 -7.04
N GLU A 276 11.05 8.73 -7.52
CA GLU A 276 12.21 9.01 -6.68
C GLU A 276 11.94 10.18 -5.72
N LEU A 277 11.28 11.24 -6.18
CA LEU A 277 10.91 12.37 -5.32
C LEU A 277 9.94 11.95 -4.21
N ALA A 278 8.91 11.18 -4.55
CA ALA A 278 7.95 10.66 -3.58
C ALA A 278 8.65 9.75 -2.54
N ARG A 279 9.55 8.87 -3.00
CA ARG A 279 10.35 8.00 -2.14
C ARG A 279 11.23 8.78 -1.17
N GLN A 280 11.89 9.87 -1.61
CA GLN A 280 12.70 10.71 -0.74
C GLN A 280 11.87 11.40 0.35
N HIS A 281 10.67 11.86 0.03
CA HIS A 281 9.76 12.41 1.04
C HIS A 281 9.29 11.34 2.03
N TYR A 282 8.95 10.14 1.55
CA TYR A 282 8.61 8.99 2.38
C TYR A 282 9.74 8.64 3.34
N GLU A 283 10.97 8.47 2.85
CA GLU A 283 12.14 8.16 3.67
C GLU A 283 12.34 9.17 4.80
N LYS A 284 12.26 10.45 4.48
CA LYS A 284 12.39 11.53 5.47
C LYS A 284 11.31 11.43 6.55
N GLU A 285 10.08 11.13 6.18
CA GLU A 285 8.97 10.94 7.13
C GLU A 285 9.23 9.73 8.02
N VAL A 286 9.59 8.58 7.44
CA VAL A 286 9.82 7.34 8.17
C VAL A 286 11.01 7.45 9.12
N VAL A 287 12.08 8.15 8.75
CA VAL A 287 13.20 8.46 9.67
C VAL A 287 12.68 9.17 10.91
N GLY A 288 11.88 10.22 10.76
CA GLY A 288 11.31 10.96 11.89
C GLY A 288 10.40 10.10 12.78
N LEU A 289 9.64 9.16 12.18
CA LEU A 289 8.79 8.23 12.92
C LEU A 289 9.63 7.19 13.70
N MET A 290 10.70 6.67 13.10
CA MET A 290 11.63 5.78 13.81
C MET A 290 12.33 6.50 14.98
N GLU A 291 12.70 7.75 14.81
CA GLU A 291 13.23 8.57 15.92
C GLU A 291 12.22 8.75 17.05
N ALA A 292 10.94 8.94 16.73
CA ALA A 292 9.86 9.05 17.70
C ALA A 292 9.67 7.72 18.45
N LEU A 293 9.63 6.59 17.75
CA LEU A 293 9.56 5.26 18.36
C LEU A 293 10.77 4.96 19.25
N ASN A 294 11.97 5.34 18.82
CA ASN A 294 13.21 5.13 19.55
C ASN A 294 13.27 5.87 20.92
N LYS A 295 12.52 6.95 21.09
CA LYS A 295 12.37 7.63 22.39
C LYS A 295 11.61 6.79 23.43
N LEU A 296 10.82 5.81 22.96
CA LEU A 296 10.06 4.90 23.83
C LEU A 296 10.88 3.69 24.29
N ILE A 297 12.02 3.43 23.67
CA ILE A 297 12.90 2.31 23.97
C ILE A 297 13.86 2.74 25.09
N PRO A 298 14.06 1.94 26.17
CA PRO A 298 15.05 2.21 27.21
C PRO A 298 16.46 2.41 26.65
N GLU A 299 17.27 3.23 27.33
CA GLU A 299 18.63 3.56 26.86
C GLU A 299 19.58 2.36 26.78
N ASN A 300 19.37 1.37 27.64
CA ASN A 300 20.16 0.15 27.69
C ASN A 300 19.74 -0.91 26.66
N GLN A 301 18.75 -0.63 25.81
CA GLN A 301 18.29 -1.51 24.75
C GLN A 301 18.72 -0.98 23.36
N PRO A 302 18.85 -1.87 22.35
CA PRO A 302 19.15 -1.45 20.99
C PRO A 302 18.03 -0.56 20.45
N LYS A 303 18.39 0.37 19.58
CA LYS A 303 17.44 1.26 18.91
C LYS A 303 17.08 0.71 17.54
N LEU A 304 15.83 0.95 17.11
CA LEU A 304 15.36 0.63 15.76
C LEU A 304 16.14 1.43 14.71
N LYS A 305 16.50 0.78 13.62
CA LYS A 305 17.21 1.36 12.48
C LYS A 305 16.53 0.97 11.18
N LEU A 306 16.43 1.88 10.25
CA LEU A 306 16.04 1.54 8.89
C LEU A 306 17.20 0.81 8.21
N PRO A 307 16.92 -0.26 7.45
CA PRO A 307 17.96 -0.88 6.64
C PRO A 307 18.37 0.06 5.49
N ASP A 308 19.55 -0.18 4.92
CA ASP A 308 20.03 0.53 3.73
C ASP A 308 19.03 0.37 2.58
N LEU A 309 18.86 1.40 1.76
CA LEU A 309 17.91 1.44 0.64
C LEU A 309 18.15 0.37 -0.42
N LYS A 310 19.34 -0.22 -0.45
CA LYS A 310 19.72 -1.31 -1.35
C LYS A 310 19.34 -2.69 -0.81
N PHE A 311 19.01 -2.77 0.50
CA PHE A 311 18.75 -4.05 1.14
C PHE A 311 17.47 -4.70 0.61
N HIS A 312 17.57 -5.97 0.21
CA HIS A 312 16.47 -6.88 -0.09
C HIS A 312 15.44 -6.33 -1.10
N ARG A 313 15.94 -5.67 -2.16
CA ARG A 313 15.10 -5.06 -3.19
C ARG A 313 14.68 -6.07 -4.26
N SER A 314 13.42 -6.00 -4.69
CA SER A 314 12.85 -6.83 -5.75
C SER A 314 12.76 -6.12 -7.10
N ILE A 315 12.88 -4.79 -7.10
CA ILE A 315 12.83 -3.99 -8.34
C ILE A 315 13.99 -2.99 -8.42
N GLY A 316 14.18 -2.41 -9.61
CA GLY A 316 15.15 -1.36 -9.85
C GLY A 316 16.59 -1.89 -9.96
N GLU A 317 17.55 -0.99 -9.84
CA GLU A 317 18.96 -1.30 -10.01
C GLU A 317 19.56 -2.24 -8.95
N PHE A 318 18.91 -2.34 -7.80
CA PHE A 318 19.34 -3.19 -6.68
C PHE A 318 18.61 -4.54 -6.65
N ALA A 319 17.68 -4.77 -7.57
CA ALA A 319 16.95 -6.03 -7.63
C ALA A 319 17.85 -7.24 -7.77
N GLY A 320 17.64 -8.25 -6.91
CA GLY A 320 18.42 -9.49 -6.91
C GLY A 320 19.86 -9.35 -6.46
N LYS A 321 20.31 -8.16 -6.03
CA LYS A 321 21.65 -7.97 -5.46
C LYS A 321 21.65 -8.26 -3.96
N THR A 322 22.77 -8.77 -3.47
CA THR A 322 22.93 -9.33 -2.12
C THR A 322 23.47 -8.31 -1.12
N TYR A 323 22.78 -7.18 -0.96
CA TYR A 323 23.18 -6.13 -0.01
C TYR A 323 22.72 -6.45 1.42
N SER A 324 23.62 -6.25 2.38
CA SER A 324 23.30 -6.32 3.81
C SER A 324 22.38 -5.16 4.24
N THR A 325 21.82 -5.23 5.46
CA THR A 325 21.08 -4.11 6.09
C THR A 325 21.94 -2.85 6.27
N HIS A 326 23.25 -2.94 6.12
CA HIS A 326 24.19 -1.82 6.16
C HIS A 326 24.69 -1.37 4.78
N GLY A 327 24.13 -1.94 3.70
CA GLY A 327 24.48 -1.57 2.33
C GLY A 327 25.77 -2.21 1.79
N GLU A 328 26.35 -3.19 2.46
CA GLU A 328 27.52 -3.94 2.03
C GLU A 328 27.12 -5.08 1.10
N LEU A 329 27.85 -5.24 -0.01
CA LEU A 329 27.63 -6.36 -0.93
C LEU A 329 28.22 -7.66 -0.35
N LEU A 330 27.38 -8.66 -0.19
CA LEU A 330 27.74 -9.96 0.37
C LEU A 330 27.85 -11.04 -0.72
N SER A 331 28.58 -12.13 -0.44
CA SER A 331 28.45 -13.35 -1.24
C SER A 331 27.06 -13.96 -1.07
N SER A 332 26.61 -14.76 -2.02
CA SER A 332 25.26 -15.41 -1.94
C SER A 332 25.08 -16.24 -0.67
N GLU A 333 26.13 -16.96 -0.24
CA GLU A 333 26.08 -17.75 1.01
C GLU A 333 26.00 -16.85 2.26
N ALA A 334 26.82 -15.79 2.31
CA ALA A 334 26.79 -14.84 3.41
C ALA A 334 25.46 -14.09 3.47
N TYR A 335 24.87 -13.78 2.31
CA TYR A 335 23.57 -13.13 2.22
C TYR A 335 22.43 -14.02 2.73
N ALA A 336 22.41 -15.30 2.36
CA ALA A 336 21.42 -16.24 2.87
C ALA A 336 21.43 -16.30 4.41
N LYS A 337 22.63 -16.43 5.02
CA LYS A 337 22.80 -16.39 6.47
C LYS A 337 22.38 -15.05 7.09
N HIS A 338 22.67 -13.94 6.38
CA HIS A 338 22.27 -12.61 6.83
C HIS A 338 20.75 -12.47 6.86
N LEU A 339 20.04 -12.92 5.82
CA LEU A 339 18.57 -12.87 5.79
C LEU A 339 17.92 -13.65 6.95
N GLU A 340 18.45 -14.82 7.31
CA GLU A 340 17.99 -15.61 8.47
C GLU A 340 18.12 -14.84 9.80
N GLN A 341 19.10 -13.94 9.90
CA GLN A 341 19.35 -13.15 11.10
C GLN A 341 18.51 -11.86 11.15
N VAL A 342 18.26 -11.23 10.02
CA VAL A 342 17.69 -9.87 9.96
C VAL A 342 16.25 -9.80 9.50
N LEU A 343 15.70 -10.88 8.96
CA LEU A 343 14.27 -11.02 8.64
C LEU A 343 13.57 -11.98 9.61
N PRO A 344 12.24 -11.86 9.78
CA PRO A 344 11.49 -12.82 10.60
C PRO A 344 11.64 -14.25 10.07
N ASN A 345 11.95 -15.19 10.96
CA ASN A 345 12.10 -16.61 10.66
C ASN A 345 11.16 -17.45 11.53
N GLU A 346 11.12 -18.78 11.35
CA GLU A 346 10.22 -19.67 12.09
C GLU A 346 10.46 -19.69 13.59
N ALA A 347 11.72 -19.50 14.06
CA ALA A 347 12.02 -19.40 15.47
C ALA A 347 11.47 -18.10 16.08
N ASP A 348 11.55 -16.99 15.34
CA ASP A 348 10.97 -15.71 15.74
C ASP A 348 9.45 -15.80 15.85
N LYS A 349 8.79 -16.45 14.86
CA LYS A 349 7.33 -16.69 14.89
C LYS A 349 6.92 -17.52 16.10
N ALA A 350 7.67 -18.57 16.40
CA ALA A 350 7.42 -19.40 17.59
C ALA A 350 7.57 -18.60 18.89
N ALA A 351 8.58 -17.73 18.99
CA ALA A 351 8.78 -16.86 20.14
C ALA A 351 7.64 -15.83 20.27
N LEU A 352 7.27 -15.15 19.18
CA LEU A 352 6.13 -14.22 19.15
C LEU A 352 4.82 -14.90 19.52
N ALA A 353 4.57 -16.11 19.05
CA ALA A 353 3.36 -16.87 19.39
C ALA A 353 3.25 -17.18 20.90
N GLN A 354 4.36 -17.24 21.65
CA GLN A 354 4.31 -17.33 23.12
C GLN A 354 4.04 -15.97 23.75
N ILE A 355 4.73 -14.91 23.28
CA ILE A 355 4.57 -13.55 23.79
C ILE A 355 3.11 -13.09 23.62
N PHE A 356 2.50 -13.38 22.48
CA PHE A 356 1.11 -12.99 22.18
C PHE A 356 0.05 -13.67 23.06
N LYS A 357 0.41 -14.71 23.80
CA LYS A 357 -0.47 -15.32 24.83
C LYS A 357 -0.44 -14.56 26.15
N GLU A 358 0.57 -13.73 26.37
CA GLU A 358 0.66 -12.93 27.56
C GLU A 358 -0.31 -11.75 27.49
N PRO A 359 -1.00 -11.41 28.59
CA PRO A 359 -1.78 -10.17 28.61
C PRO A 359 -0.83 -8.98 28.48
N ASP A 360 -1.34 -7.88 27.93
CA ASP A 360 -0.65 -6.59 27.85
C ASP A 360 0.68 -6.59 27.08
N TRP A 361 0.89 -7.51 26.12
CA TRP A 361 2.02 -7.41 25.18
C TRP A 361 1.86 -6.20 24.23
N VAL A 362 0.64 -5.70 24.11
CA VAL A 362 0.28 -4.38 23.59
C VAL A 362 -0.49 -3.65 24.68
N LEU A 363 -0.09 -2.45 25.04
CA LEU A 363 -0.83 -1.67 26.03
C LEU A 363 -2.24 -1.34 25.52
N ALA A 364 -3.23 -1.39 26.39
CA ALA A 364 -4.57 -0.91 26.08
C ALA A 364 -4.55 0.59 25.77
N VAL A 365 -5.54 1.05 24.98
CA VAL A 365 -5.77 2.49 24.69
C VAL A 365 -6.62 3.09 25.77
#